data_9484df4faa63b6a687a096a878c7e489
#
_entry.id   9484df4faa63b6a687a096a878c7e489
#
_cell.length_a   1.000
_cell.length_b   1.000
_cell.length_c   1.000
_cell.angle_alpha   90.00
_cell.angle_beta   90.00
_cell.angle_gamma   90.00
#
_symmetry.space_group_name_H-M   'P 1'
#
loop_
_entity.id
_entity.type
_entity.pdbx_description
1 polymer ?
#
loop_
_entity_poly.entity_id
_entity_poly.type
_entity_poly.pdbx_seq_one_letter_code
_entity_poly.pdbx_strand_id
1 'polypeptide(L)'
;MILNEHVKKVLKESMWDLATCLNGEPNVVPVAFKDVMAEGKLVVGDVFLCDTLKNIAGNEGKIAISAYNAQTLEGYQIKGKAVYETEGETVETFKALVEKTFNGAATAKGALIITPEKVIVTTPGADNKKEL
;
A
#
# COMPACT_ATOMS: atom_id res chain seq x y z
N MET A 1 2.72 15.05 -1.51
CA MET A 1 1.27 15.11 -1.80
C MET A 1 0.50 14.92 -0.51
N ILE A 2 -0.48 15.75 -0.28
CA ILE A 2 -1.35 15.62 0.89
C ILE A 2 -2.63 14.90 0.46
N LEU A 3 -2.93 13.77 1.11
CA LEU A 3 -4.15 13.02 0.82
C LEU A 3 -5.33 13.65 1.56
N ASN A 4 -6.49 13.76 0.89
CA ASN A 4 -7.67 14.29 1.56
C ASN A 4 -8.25 13.27 2.56
N GLU A 5 -9.13 13.72 3.45
CA GLU A 5 -9.67 12.88 4.53
C GLU A 5 -10.50 11.70 4.04
N HIS A 6 -11.19 11.84 2.91
CA HIS A 6 -11.97 10.73 2.33
C HIS A 6 -11.04 9.60 1.86
N VAL A 7 -9.96 9.96 1.18
CA VAL A 7 -8.96 9.00 0.72
C VAL A 7 -8.31 8.28 1.91
N LYS A 8 -7.88 9.06 2.92
CA LYS A 8 -7.27 8.49 4.12
C LYS A 8 -8.20 7.51 4.83
N LYS A 9 -9.47 7.85 4.94
CA LYS A 9 -10.46 6.99 5.60
C LYS A 9 -10.58 5.64 4.90
N VAL A 10 -10.73 5.64 3.57
CA VAL A 10 -10.84 4.40 2.80
C VAL A 10 -9.55 3.58 2.93
N LEU A 11 -8.39 4.23 2.85
CA LEU A 11 -7.11 3.53 3.01
C LEU A 11 -6.96 2.88 4.38
N LYS A 12 -7.40 3.54 5.44
CA LYS A 12 -7.30 3.00 6.80
C LYS A 12 -8.28 1.87 7.07
N GLU A 13 -9.47 1.93 6.48
CA GLU A 13 -10.55 0.98 6.76
C GLU A 13 -10.58 -0.24 5.83
N SER A 14 -9.83 -0.20 4.73
CA SER A 14 -9.89 -1.24 3.69
C SER A 14 -8.61 -2.05 3.62
N MET A 15 -8.70 -3.26 3.08
CA MET A 15 -7.54 -4.00 2.61
C MET A 15 -7.00 -3.27 1.38
N TRP A 16 -5.70 -3.38 1.13
CA TRP A 16 -5.09 -2.85 -0.07
C TRP A 16 -4.67 -3.98 -0.99
N ASP A 17 -4.91 -3.80 -2.28
CA ASP A 17 -4.31 -4.64 -3.31
C ASP A 17 -3.12 -3.88 -3.87
N LEU A 18 -1.93 -4.47 -3.73
CA LEU A 18 -0.69 -3.90 -4.25
C LEU A 18 -0.41 -4.51 -5.62
N ALA A 19 -0.26 -3.67 -6.62
CA ALA A 19 0.04 -4.11 -7.98
C ALA A 19 1.39 -3.59 -8.43
N THR A 20 2.18 -4.46 -9.03
CA THR A 20 3.48 -4.12 -9.61
C THR A 20 3.63 -4.85 -10.94
N CYS A 21 4.58 -4.39 -11.77
CA CYS A 21 4.86 -5.01 -13.05
C CYS A 21 6.36 -4.96 -13.32
N LEU A 22 6.91 -6.02 -13.86
CA LEU A 22 8.30 -6.07 -14.29
C LEU A 22 8.38 -6.90 -15.57
N ASN A 23 9.04 -6.34 -16.59
CA ASN A 23 9.19 -7.01 -17.90
C ASN A 23 7.86 -7.45 -18.50
N GLY A 24 6.80 -6.65 -18.28
CA GLY A 24 5.47 -6.93 -18.83
C GLY A 24 4.65 -7.94 -18.05
N GLU A 25 5.18 -8.50 -16.96
CA GLU A 25 4.42 -9.45 -16.14
C GLU A 25 3.81 -8.75 -14.93
N PRO A 26 2.46 -8.71 -14.84
CA PRO A 26 1.78 -8.07 -13.72
C PRO A 26 1.76 -8.96 -12.50
N ASN A 27 1.74 -8.33 -11.32
CA ASN A 27 1.64 -9.00 -10.04
C ASN A 27 0.72 -8.21 -9.13
N VAL A 28 -0.15 -8.87 -8.39
CA VAL A 28 -1.04 -8.22 -7.42
C VAL A 28 -1.17 -9.10 -6.19
N VAL A 29 -1.06 -8.47 -5.01
CA VAL A 29 -1.23 -9.17 -3.72
C VAL A 29 -2.01 -8.29 -2.75
N PRO A 30 -2.86 -8.89 -1.89
CA PRO A 30 -3.53 -8.13 -0.83
C PRO A 30 -2.59 -7.93 0.35
N VAL A 31 -2.72 -6.80 1.05
CA VAL A 31 -1.95 -6.54 2.27
C VAL A 31 -2.88 -6.04 3.37
N ALA A 32 -2.65 -6.56 4.59
CA ALA A 32 -3.41 -6.20 5.77
C ALA A 32 -2.59 -5.34 6.74
N PHE A 33 -1.27 -5.52 6.78
CA PHE A 33 -0.39 -4.73 7.66
C PHE A 33 0.08 -3.50 6.90
N LYS A 34 -0.60 -2.38 7.13
CA LYS A 34 -0.39 -1.15 6.38
C LYS A 34 -0.90 0.03 7.18
N ASP A 35 -0.44 1.23 6.85
CA ASP A 35 -0.92 2.46 7.49
C ASP A 35 -0.65 3.66 6.59
N VAL A 36 -1.25 4.79 6.98
CA VAL A 36 -1.08 6.08 6.32
C VAL A 36 -0.36 7.01 7.30
N MET A 37 0.80 7.51 6.91
CA MET A 37 1.56 8.42 7.75
C MET A 37 1.06 9.86 7.64
N ALA A 38 1.35 10.66 8.67
CA ALA A 38 0.85 12.04 8.76
C ALA A 38 1.26 12.90 7.57
N GLU A 39 2.44 12.67 7.00
CA GLU A 39 2.94 13.40 5.84
C GLU A 39 2.39 12.90 4.50
N GLY A 40 1.46 11.92 4.53
CA GLY A 40 0.83 11.39 3.33
C GLY A 40 1.53 10.21 2.69
N LYS A 41 2.61 9.72 3.28
CA LYS A 41 3.25 8.50 2.82
C LYS A 41 2.46 7.29 3.28
N LEU A 42 2.49 6.24 2.48
CA LEU A 42 1.83 4.97 2.77
C LEU A 42 2.87 3.95 3.14
N VAL A 43 2.60 3.14 4.16
CA VAL A 43 3.55 2.14 4.62
C VAL A 43 2.92 0.77 4.66
N VAL A 44 3.69 -0.25 4.29
CA VAL A 44 3.25 -1.65 4.27
C VAL A 44 4.30 -2.50 4.98
N GLY A 45 3.85 -3.29 5.97
CA GLY A 45 4.74 -4.26 6.63
C GLY A 45 4.95 -5.47 5.74
N ASP A 46 6.21 -5.83 5.50
CA ASP A 46 6.55 -7.00 4.68
C ASP A 46 6.56 -8.27 5.51
N VAL A 47 5.51 -9.07 5.38
CA VAL A 47 5.45 -10.38 6.00
C VAL A 47 5.69 -11.47 4.94
N PHE A 48 4.95 -11.40 3.84
CA PHE A 48 4.94 -12.44 2.81
C PHE A 48 5.19 -11.91 1.40
N LEU A 49 5.71 -10.67 1.26
CA LEU A 49 5.98 -10.11 -0.06
C LEU A 49 7.14 -10.86 -0.73
N CYS A 50 7.01 -11.13 -2.00
CA CYS A 50 8.03 -11.82 -2.78
C CYS A 50 8.22 -11.13 -4.13
N ASP A 51 7.32 -11.39 -5.09
CA ASP A 51 7.43 -10.79 -6.42
C ASP A 51 7.27 -9.27 -6.39
N THR A 52 6.50 -8.75 -5.44
CA THR A 52 6.39 -7.30 -5.24
C THR A 52 7.78 -6.68 -5.02
N LEU A 53 8.60 -7.29 -4.15
CA LEU A 53 9.94 -6.77 -3.85
C LEU A 53 10.86 -6.85 -5.06
N LYS A 54 10.81 -7.96 -5.81
CA LYS A 54 11.59 -8.11 -7.03
C LYS A 54 11.21 -7.06 -8.06
N ASN A 55 9.91 -6.83 -8.21
CA ASN A 55 9.41 -5.90 -9.20
C ASN A 55 9.82 -4.47 -8.90
N ILE A 56 9.66 -4.00 -7.65
CA ILE A 56 10.06 -2.64 -7.31
C ILE A 56 11.56 -2.43 -7.40
N ALA A 57 12.36 -3.46 -7.16
CA ALA A 57 13.81 -3.37 -7.32
C ALA A 57 14.21 -3.20 -8.79
N GLY A 58 13.45 -3.78 -9.71
CA GLY A 58 13.76 -3.74 -11.14
C GLY A 58 12.99 -2.70 -11.94
N ASN A 59 11.97 -2.05 -11.38
CA ASN A 59 11.09 -1.13 -12.09
C ASN A 59 11.11 0.31 -11.54
N GLU A 60 12.17 0.68 -10.83
CA GLU A 60 12.35 2.01 -10.23
C GLU A 60 11.30 2.32 -9.14
N GLY A 61 10.82 1.29 -8.46
CA GLY A 61 9.88 1.44 -7.35
C GLY A 61 8.43 1.67 -7.74
N LYS A 62 8.08 1.55 -9.01
CA LYS A 62 6.71 1.82 -9.49
C LYS A 62 5.72 0.83 -8.91
N ILE A 63 4.66 1.36 -8.30
CA ILE A 63 3.66 0.56 -7.61
C ILE A 63 2.28 1.23 -7.72
N ALA A 64 1.24 0.43 -7.69
CA ALA A 64 -0.13 0.92 -7.62
C ALA A 64 -0.87 0.23 -6.48
N ILE A 65 -1.79 0.96 -5.86
CA ILE A 65 -2.61 0.48 -4.77
C ILE A 65 -4.07 0.67 -5.17
N SER A 66 -4.90 -0.34 -4.96
CA SER A 66 -6.35 -0.21 -5.03
C SER A 66 -6.92 -0.46 -3.64
N ALA A 67 -7.76 0.47 -3.17
CA ALA A 67 -8.45 0.35 -1.90
C ALA A 67 -9.89 0.83 -2.08
N TYR A 68 -10.85 0.10 -1.53
CA TYR A 68 -12.25 0.46 -1.67
C TYR A 68 -13.07 -0.09 -0.51
N ASN A 69 -14.16 0.60 -0.21
CA ASN A 69 -15.18 0.16 0.73
C ASN A 69 -16.16 -0.73 -0.04
N ALA A 70 -16.26 -2.01 0.33
CA ALA A 70 -17.08 -2.97 -0.40
C ALA A 70 -18.58 -2.69 -0.31
N GLN A 71 -19.02 -1.94 0.69
CA GLN A 71 -20.45 -1.62 0.88
C GLN A 71 -20.86 -0.38 0.10
N THR A 72 -20.06 0.69 0.16
CA THR A 72 -20.38 1.97 -0.49
C THR A 72 -19.79 2.08 -1.89
N LEU A 73 -18.80 1.25 -2.21
CA LEU A 73 -18.01 1.26 -3.43
C LEU A 73 -17.13 2.51 -3.57
N GLU A 74 -17.03 3.33 -2.52
CA GLU A 74 -16.07 4.42 -2.52
C GLU A 74 -14.66 3.82 -2.58
N GLY A 75 -13.89 4.22 -3.58
CA GLY A 75 -12.58 3.65 -3.80
C GLY A 75 -11.63 4.59 -4.52
N TYR A 76 -10.35 4.27 -4.38
CA TYR A 76 -9.27 5.07 -4.96
C TYR A 76 -8.16 4.15 -5.44
N GLN A 77 -7.55 4.54 -6.55
CA GLN A 77 -6.32 3.93 -7.03
C GLN A 77 -5.20 4.95 -6.78
N ILE A 78 -4.13 4.49 -6.17
CA ILE A 78 -2.97 5.35 -5.90
C ILE A 78 -1.79 4.79 -6.68
N LYS A 79 -1.15 5.65 -7.46
CA LYS A 79 0.09 5.30 -8.15
C LYS A 79 1.22 6.07 -7.50
N GLY A 80 2.34 5.41 -7.28
CA GLY A 80 3.47 6.04 -6.60
C GLY A 80 4.74 5.24 -6.74
N LYS A 81 5.69 5.58 -5.88
CA LYS A 81 6.99 4.91 -5.84
C LYS A 81 7.26 4.37 -4.44
N ALA A 82 7.77 3.15 -4.38
CA ALA A 82 8.07 2.45 -3.16
C ALA A 82 9.57 2.33 -2.94
N VAL A 83 9.98 2.47 -1.70
CA VAL A 83 11.33 2.17 -1.23
C VAL A 83 11.21 1.09 -0.15
N TYR A 84 12.10 0.12 -0.16
CA TYR A 84 12.10 -0.95 0.83
C TYR A 84 13.10 -0.65 1.94
N GLU A 85 12.66 -0.72 3.20
CA GLU A 85 13.50 -0.53 4.36
C GLU A 85 13.53 -1.80 5.21
N THR A 86 14.71 -2.15 5.74
CA THR A 86 14.89 -3.35 6.57
C THR A 86 15.11 -3.02 8.05
N GLU A 87 15.25 -1.74 8.38
CA GLU A 87 15.43 -1.29 9.76
C GLU A 87 14.81 0.08 9.96
N GLY A 88 14.60 0.50 11.18
CA GLY A 88 14.01 1.77 11.53
C GLY A 88 12.70 1.62 12.30
N GLU A 89 12.14 2.75 12.72
CA GLU A 89 10.95 2.78 13.58
C GLU A 89 9.73 2.13 12.91
N THR A 90 9.50 2.39 11.64
CA THR A 90 8.38 1.80 10.90
C THR A 90 8.48 0.28 10.86
N VAL A 91 9.66 -0.24 10.58
CA VAL A 91 9.89 -1.69 10.55
C VAL A 91 9.66 -2.30 11.94
N GLU A 92 10.17 -1.66 12.99
CA GLU A 92 10.00 -2.15 14.36
C GLU A 92 8.53 -2.15 14.80
N THR A 93 7.77 -1.12 14.40
CA THR A 93 6.35 -1.04 14.68
C THR A 93 5.60 -2.21 14.03
N PHE A 94 5.89 -2.51 12.76
CA PHE A 94 5.27 -3.64 12.08
C PHE A 94 5.70 -4.99 12.64
N LYS A 95 6.98 -5.12 13.03
CA LYS A 95 7.45 -6.35 13.68
C LYS A 95 6.63 -6.66 14.93
N ALA A 96 6.45 -5.68 15.80
CA ALA A 96 5.70 -5.85 17.03
C ALA A 96 4.24 -6.22 16.75
N LEU A 97 3.60 -5.55 15.78
CA LEU A 97 2.20 -5.81 15.43
C LEU A 97 2.02 -7.20 14.82
N VAL A 98 2.88 -7.60 13.90
CA VAL A 98 2.79 -8.89 13.23
C VAL A 98 3.06 -10.04 14.21
N GLU A 99 4.09 -9.90 15.04
CA GLU A 99 4.42 -10.92 16.04
C GLU A 99 3.29 -11.10 17.04
N LYS A 100 2.64 -10.02 17.45
CA LYS A 100 1.49 -10.08 18.34
C LYS A 100 0.30 -10.77 17.65
N THR A 101 0.03 -10.44 16.41
CA THR A 101 -1.10 -10.98 15.65
C THR A 101 -0.97 -12.49 15.44
N PHE A 102 0.23 -12.98 15.17
CA PHE A 102 0.50 -14.39 14.88
C PHE A 102 1.15 -15.15 16.04
N ASN A 103 1.16 -14.55 17.23
CA ASN A 103 1.74 -15.18 18.44
C ASN A 103 3.19 -15.65 18.23
N GLY A 104 4.01 -14.85 17.52
CA GLY A 104 5.39 -15.17 17.26
C GLY A 104 5.65 -16.09 16.07
N ALA A 105 4.59 -16.59 15.41
CA ALA A 105 4.76 -17.50 14.27
C ALA A 105 5.22 -16.78 12.99
N ALA A 106 5.08 -15.47 12.92
CA ALA A 106 5.52 -14.67 11.79
C ALA A 106 6.04 -13.32 12.29
N THR A 107 6.85 -12.65 11.47
CA THR A 107 7.34 -11.30 11.76
C THR A 107 7.45 -10.50 10.47
N ALA A 108 7.49 -9.18 10.59
CA ALA A 108 7.79 -8.33 9.45
C ALA A 108 9.30 -8.32 9.20
N LYS A 109 9.70 -8.57 7.97
CA LYS A 109 11.13 -8.57 7.55
C LYS A 109 11.60 -7.19 7.17
N GLY A 110 10.68 -6.29 6.86
CA GLY A 110 10.96 -4.94 6.42
C GLY A 110 9.65 -4.21 6.18
N ALA A 111 9.74 -3.05 5.55
CA ALA A 111 8.57 -2.25 5.22
C ALA A 111 8.74 -1.55 3.87
N LEU A 112 7.64 -1.43 3.14
CA LEU A 112 7.58 -0.55 1.97
C LEU A 112 7.16 0.83 2.43
N ILE A 113 7.88 1.84 1.98
CA ILE A 113 7.51 3.25 2.16
C ILE A 113 7.12 3.76 0.78
N ILE A 114 5.85 4.11 0.62
CA ILE A 114 5.30 4.47 -0.68
C ILE A 114 4.98 5.96 -0.69
N THR A 115 5.52 6.66 -1.67
CA THR A 115 5.23 8.08 -1.90
C THR A 115 4.18 8.18 -3.01
N PRO A 116 2.95 8.61 -2.68
CA PRO A 116 1.91 8.77 -3.70
C PRO A 116 2.27 9.86 -4.70
N GLU A 117 2.01 9.59 -5.98
CA GLU A 117 2.20 10.55 -7.07
C GLU A 117 0.88 10.92 -7.74
N LYS A 118 -0.07 9.98 -7.79
CA LYS A 118 -1.40 10.21 -8.34
C LYS A 118 -2.44 9.49 -7.50
N VAL A 119 -3.58 10.15 -7.30
CA VAL A 119 -4.76 9.53 -6.68
C VAL A 119 -5.90 9.63 -7.67
N ILE A 120 -6.48 8.51 -8.04
CA ILE A 120 -7.52 8.41 -9.06
C ILE A 120 -8.77 7.84 -8.41
N VAL A 121 -9.91 8.49 -8.63
CA VAL A 121 -11.19 8.04 -8.08
C VAL A 121 -11.66 6.80 -8.85
N THR A 122 -11.95 5.72 -8.13
CA THR A 122 -12.54 4.52 -8.70
C THR A 122 -14.00 4.33 -8.28
N THR A 123 -14.51 5.19 -7.41
CA THR A 123 -15.92 5.21 -7.01
C THR A 123 -16.79 5.28 -8.25
N PRO A 124 -17.81 4.41 -8.39
CA PRO A 124 -18.75 4.52 -9.51
C PRO A 124 -19.49 5.86 -9.49
N GLY A 125 -19.69 6.45 -10.67
CA GLY A 125 -20.44 7.69 -10.79
C GLY A 125 -19.71 8.75 -11.60
N ALA A 126 -20.14 10.00 -11.41
CA ALA A 126 -19.67 11.13 -12.20
C ALA A 126 -18.17 11.41 -12.04
N ASP A 127 -17.60 11.15 -10.86
CA ASP A 127 -16.20 11.43 -10.59
C ASP A 127 -15.27 10.25 -10.90
N ASN A 128 -15.80 9.13 -11.38
CA ASN A 128 -14.97 7.97 -11.72
C ASN A 128 -13.88 8.35 -12.73
N LYS A 129 -12.67 7.94 -12.46
CA LYS A 129 -11.47 8.22 -13.22
C LYS A 129 -10.89 9.63 -13.02
N LYS A 130 -11.51 10.46 -12.20
CA LYS A 130 -10.97 11.78 -11.91
C LYS A 130 -9.68 11.66 -11.10
N GLU A 131 -8.68 12.43 -11.47
CA GLU A 131 -7.44 12.53 -10.71
C GLU A 131 -7.57 13.64 -9.67
N LEU A 132 -7.24 13.33 -8.44
CA LEU A 132 -7.32 14.29 -7.33
C LEU A 132 -6.02 15.05 -7.12
#